data_9e6cb1a774b963daf418b7b9c217faec
#
_entry.id   9e6cb1a774b963daf418b7b9c217faec
#
_cell.length_a   1.000
_cell.length_b   1.000
_cell.length_c   1.000
_cell.angle_alpha   90.00
_cell.angle_beta   90.00
_cell.angle_gamma   90.00
#
_symmetry.space_group_name_H-M   'P 1'
#
loop_
_entity.id
_entity.type
_entity.pdbx_description
1 polymer ?
#
loop_
_entity_poly.entity_id
_entity_poly.type
_entity_poly.pdbx_seq_one_letter_code
_entity_poly.pdbx_strand_id
1 'polypeptide(L)'
;VPLTGYEDYADILLSKQPDMLPGNPVIWIQTTWEGGKHPIKVAPYTRSMLDTYRNNVMACLILSTSREKGSFDVASTDKFLYALAPLPYATGLFPLALGEEIDIEFLPAIKDAVNMSFSERNKLGFKMAMQKDLGFFFGLGSVAYAVSQSLSSLTSSGGGVKLSSLLNCKPQMLIRLLKAKYRCRKEQRQLLPKDLFHLKGFMVAGTDNLCYKDDLEELWGIRPMELFAGTEPSIMGTETWTRKGMYFFPDTAFYEFITEKDMLKNHEDPSYVPPTYLMDEVRPGEKYELVFTILKGGAFARYRCGDMYRCVGLENREDETQIPRFEYVDRVPWIIDIAGFTRISENGIRNVIRLSKLPITNWVAAKEYNEKNRPYLHMYVELERESLLNSAMSADILKELLSTYFKYIDQDYRDLKKILGMDPLQVTIFTCGTFETYEKQTGKKLHQ
;
A
#
# COMPACT_ATOMS: atom_id res chain seq x y z
N VAL A 1 9.42 29.24 3.26
CA VAL A 1 10.06 28.07 2.66
C VAL A 1 9.17 27.64 1.49
N PRO A 2 9.70 27.38 0.28
CA PRO A 2 8.92 26.89 -0.84
C PRO A 2 8.39 25.47 -0.60
N LEU A 3 7.38 25.07 -1.38
CA LEU A 3 6.98 23.67 -1.49
C LEU A 3 8.11 22.90 -2.19
N THR A 4 8.37 21.68 -1.75
CA THR A 4 9.47 20.86 -2.27
C THR A 4 9.00 19.49 -2.73
N GLY A 5 9.74 18.90 -3.64
CA GLY A 5 9.62 17.51 -4.09
C GLY A 5 10.90 16.74 -3.80
N TYR A 6 10.95 15.45 -4.14
CA TYR A 6 12.15 14.64 -3.93
C TYR A 6 13.36 15.13 -4.76
N GLU A 7 13.10 15.71 -5.92
CA GLU A 7 14.14 16.27 -6.80
C GLU A 7 15.02 17.31 -6.10
N ASP A 8 14.42 18.10 -5.18
CA ASP A 8 15.14 19.14 -4.43
C ASP A 8 16.18 18.58 -3.44
N TYR A 9 16.06 17.29 -3.10
CA TYR A 9 16.91 16.61 -2.12
C TYR A 9 17.74 15.49 -2.74
N ALA A 10 17.41 15.04 -3.96
CA ALA A 10 17.89 13.79 -4.54
C ALA A 10 19.43 13.68 -4.55
N ASP A 11 20.13 14.72 -4.94
CA ASP A 11 21.60 14.71 -5.06
C ASP A 11 22.27 14.48 -3.70
N ILE A 12 21.75 15.09 -2.64
CA ILE A 12 22.25 14.95 -1.27
C ILE A 12 21.89 13.58 -0.70
N LEU A 13 20.63 13.17 -0.86
CA LEU A 13 20.13 11.96 -0.21
C LEU A 13 20.61 10.68 -0.87
N LEU A 14 20.66 10.63 -2.20
CA LEU A 14 21.14 9.47 -2.95
C LEU A 14 22.65 9.25 -2.77
N SER A 15 23.41 10.33 -2.64
CA SER A 15 24.85 10.27 -2.34
C SER A 15 25.15 10.19 -0.83
N LYS A 16 24.11 10.20 0.02
CA LYS A 16 24.21 10.07 1.48
C LYS A 16 25.20 11.05 2.11
N GLN A 17 25.00 12.36 1.88
CA GLN A 17 25.86 13.42 2.41
C GLN A 17 25.37 13.91 3.78
N PRO A 18 25.85 13.38 4.91
CA PRO A 18 25.33 13.70 6.24
C PRO A 18 25.59 15.15 6.64
N ASP A 19 26.68 15.74 6.19
CA ASP A 19 27.08 17.12 6.55
C ASP A 19 26.16 18.19 5.94
N MET A 20 25.33 17.81 4.97
CA MET A 20 24.35 18.70 4.34
C MET A 20 22.97 18.60 4.97
N LEU A 21 22.79 17.80 6.03
CA LEU A 21 21.50 17.53 6.66
C LEU A 21 21.29 18.35 7.93
N PRO A 22 20.03 18.68 8.29
CA PRO A 22 19.71 19.40 9.52
C PRO A 22 20.09 18.63 10.80
N GLY A 23 20.16 17.28 10.73
CA GLY A 23 20.52 16.44 11.86
C GLY A 23 21.33 15.22 11.40
N ASN A 24 22.12 14.67 12.32
CA ASN A 24 22.99 13.53 12.02
C ASN A 24 22.14 12.24 11.87
N PRO A 25 22.16 11.58 10.70
CA PRO A 25 21.42 10.34 10.49
C PRO A 25 22.11 9.17 11.22
N VAL A 26 21.30 8.35 11.87
CA VAL A 26 21.77 7.08 12.48
C VAL A 26 21.44 5.89 11.59
N ILE A 27 20.47 6.04 10.68
CA ILE A 27 20.12 5.04 9.68
C ILE A 27 19.64 5.71 8.39
N TRP A 28 19.94 5.06 7.27
CA TRP A 28 19.45 5.42 5.95
C TRP A 28 18.50 4.34 5.47
N ILE A 29 17.29 4.71 5.12
CA ILE A 29 16.29 3.80 4.57
C ILE A 29 15.97 4.16 3.14
N GLN A 30 15.35 3.24 2.42
CA GLN A 30 14.99 3.43 1.02
C GLN A 30 13.58 2.96 0.72
N THR A 31 13.00 3.48 -0.35
CA THR A 31 11.75 2.97 -0.90
C THR A 31 12.00 1.66 -1.67
N THR A 32 10.91 0.94 -1.92
CA THR A 32 10.83 -0.01 -3.04
C THR A 32 10.86 0.78 -4.37
N TRP A 33 10.80 0.07 -5.48
CA TRP A 33 10.74 0.70 -6.81
C TRP A 33 9.51 1.62 -6.94
N GLU A 34 9.71 2.86 -7.40
CA GLU A 34 8.62 3.83 -7.59
C GLU A 34 8.46 4.29 -9.06
N GLY A 35 9.35 3.87 -9.94
CA GLY A 35 9.41 4.40 -11.30
C GLY A 35 9.91 5.87 -11.35
N GLY A 36 9.96 6.46 -12.55
CA GLY A 36 10.34 7.87 -12.72
C GLY A 36 11.86 8.11 -12.77
N LYS A 37 12.26 9.36 -12.52
CA LYS A 37 13.67 9.80 -12.61
C LYS A 37 14.53 9.20 -11.50
N HIS A 38 13.97 9.11 -10.30
CA HIS A 38 14.60 8.49 -9.14
C HIS A 38 13.75 7.30 -8.69
N PRO A 39 13.97 6.12 -9.29
CA PRO A 39 13.15 4.93 -9.01
C PRO A 39 13.28 4.42 -7.57
N ILE A 40 14.37 4.79 -6.90
CA ILE A 40 14.59 4.52 -5.47
C ILE A 40 14.83 5.85 -4.79
N LYS A 41 14.07 6.13 -3.73
CA LYS A 41 14.31 7.26 -2.85
C LYS A 41 15.02 6.79 -1.60
N VAL A 42 15.85 7.66 -1.04
CA VAL A 42 16.59 7.42 0.20
C VAL A 42 16.20 8.50 1.20
N ALA A 43 15.99 8.12 2.44
CA ALA A 43 15.66 9.03 3.54
C ALA A 43 16.56 8.78 4.76
N PRO A 44 17.12 9.85 5.36
CA PRO A 44 17.90 9.77 6.59
C PRO A 44 16.97 9.81 7.82
N TYR A 45 17.31 9.05 8.83
CA TYR A 45 16.61 9.09 10.13
C TYR A 45 17.58 9.44 11.25
N THR A 46 17.26 10.45 12.01
CA THR A 46 17.96 10.81 13.24
C THR A 46 17.54 9.93 14.41
N ARG A 47 18.26 9.96 15.51
CA ARG A 47 17.86 9.25 16.74
C ARG A 47 16.49 9.73 17.23
N SER A 48 16.26 11.03 17.25
CA SER A 48 14.99 11.61 17.71
C SER A 48 13.79 11.20 16.83
N MET A 49 13.99 11.06 15.52
CA MET A 49 12.96 10.51 14.63
C MET A 49 12.66 9.04 14.95
N LEU A 50 13.69 8.22 15.21
CA LEU A 50 13.49 6.82 15.57
C LEU A 50 12.79 6.65 16.92
N ASP A 51 13.08 7.51 17.90
CA ASP A 51 12.40 7.47 19.20
C ASP A 51 10.91 7.82 19.05
N THR A 52 10.57 8.82 18.23
CA THR A 52 9.17 9.13 17.88
C THR A 52 8.51 7.98 17.15
N TYR A 53 9.19 7.41 16.15
CA TYR A 53 8.71 6.27 15.39
C TYR A 53 8.38 5.08 16.29
N ARG A 54 9.23 4.77 17.26
CA ARG A 54 9.03 3.71 18.25
C ARG A 54 7.76 3.92 19.06
N ASN A 55 7.54 5.14 19.56
CA ASN A 55 6.32 5.48 20.30
C ASN A 55 5.06 5.30 19.42
N ASN A 56 5.11 5.72 18.17
CA ASN A 56 4.00 5.60 17.24
C ASN A 56 3.72 4.15 16.84
N VAL A 57 4.77 3.33 16.69
CA VAL A 57 4.63 1.87 16.48
C VAL A 57 3.93 1.21 17.65
N MET A 58 4.34 1.55 18.90
CA MET A 58 3.69 1.03 20.11
C MET A 58 2.22 1.47 20.20
N ALA A 59 1.91 2.72 19.86
CA ALA A 59 0.53 3.21 19.78
C ALA A 59 -0.29 2.41 18.75
N CYS A 60 0.26 2.17 17.55
CA CYS A 60 -0.38 1.35 16.52
C CYS A 60 -0.62 -0.10 17.00
N LEU A 61 0.35 -0.71 17.68
CA LEU A 61 0.20 -2.06 18.21
C LEU A 61 -0.96 -2.13 19.21
N ILE A 62 -1.01 -1.21 20.18
CA ILE A 62 -2.06 -1.11 21.19
C ILE A 62 -3.42 -0.88 20.51
N LEU A 63 -3.53 0.13 19.66
CA LEU A 63 -4.77 0.47 18.95
C LEU A 63 -5.27 -0.65 18.04
N SER A 64 -4.36 -1.47 17.48
CA SER A 64 -4.76 -2.60 16.64
C SER A 64 -5.58 -3.65 17.40
N THR A 65 -5.34 -3.79 18.70
CA THR A 65 -6.05 -4.72 19.58
C THR A 65 -7.24 -4.09 20.29
N SER A 66 -7.31 -2.77 20.32
CA SER A 66 -8.38 -2.03 21.03
C SER A 66 -9.73 -2.21 20.33
N ARG A 67 -10.77 -2.42 21.13
CA ARG A 67 -12.17 -2.49 20.69
C ARG A 67 -13.00 -1.33 21.21
N GLU A 68 -12.53 -0.72 22.27
CA GLU A 68 -13.09 0.46 22.93
C GLU A 68 -11.96 1.26 23.58
N LYS A 69 -12.24 2.48 24.01
CA LYS A 69 -11.27 3.33 24.67
C LYS A 69 -10.72 2.66 25.94
N GLY A 70 -9.38 2.59 26.04
CA GLY A 70 -8.68 2.01 27.19
C GLY A 70 -8.55 0.48 27.18
N SER A 71 -9.17 -0.20 26.21
CA SER A 71 -8.98 -1.65 26.07
C SER A 71 -7.78 -1.96 25.18
N PHE A 72 -6.99 -2.97 25.55
CA PHE A 72 -5.95 -3.54 24.69
C PHE A 72 -5.60 -4.97 25.14
N ASP A 73 -5.06 -5.75 24.21
CA ASP A 73 -4.63 -7.16 24.47
C ASP A 73 -3.30 -7.42 23.74
N VAL A 74 -2.19 -7.14 24.41
CA VAL A 74 -0.84 -7.38 23.92
C VAL A 74 -0.06 -8.16 24.97
N ALA A 75 0.58 -9.26 24.55
CA ALA A 75 1.41 -10.07 25.41
C ALA A 75 2.74 -10.44 24.74
N SER A 76 3.81 -10.59 25.52
CA SER A 76 5.14 -11.01 25.01
C SER A 76 5.16 -12.41 24.38
N THR A 77 4.17 -13.24 24.67
CA THR A 77 4.02 -14.57 24.06
C THR A 77 3.35 -14.56 22.68
N ASP A 78 2.88 -13.40 22.23
CA ASP A 78 2.18 -13.27 20.97
C ASP A 78 3.11 -13.51 19.77
N LYS A 79 2.52 -13.99 18.68
CA LYS A 79 3.21 -14.25 17.42
C LYS A 79 2.78 -13.23 16.39
N PHE A 80 3.74 -12.68 15.70
CA PHE A 80 3.53 -11.59 14.75
C PHE A 80 3.93 -12.01 13.33
N LEU A 81 2.96 -12.15 12.44
CA LEU A 81 3.23 -12.32 11.02
C LEU A 81 3.46 -10.96 10.39
N TYR A 82 4.70 -10.72 10.04
CA TYR A 82 5.15 -9.48 9.42
C TYR A 82 5.37 -9.69 7.92
N ALA A 83 4.39 -9.25 7.12
CA ALA A 83 4.32 -9.52 5.68
C ALA A 83 4.81 -8.33 4.85
N LEU A 84 5.85 -7.61 5.29
CA LEU A 84 6.46 -6.46 4.61
C LEU A 84 7.98 -6.64 4.44
N ALA A 85 8.61 -5.73 3.69
CA ALA A 85 10.04 -5.81 3.42
C ALA A 85 10.89 -5.47 4.65
N PRO A 86 12.00 -6.20 4.91
CA PRO A 86 12.93 -5.88 5.98
C PRO A 86 13.80 -4.66 5.63
N LEU A 87 14.67 -4.23 6.54
CA LEU A 87 15.70 -3.24 6.24
C LEU A 87 16.49 -3.66 4.97
N PRO A 88 16.92 -2.71 4.14
CA PRO A 88 16.95 -1.25 4.32
C PRO A 88 15.65 -0.52 3.95
N TYR A 89 14.55 -1.21 3.70
CA TYR A 89 13.26 -0.58 3.40
C TYR A 89 12.63 0.03 4.67
N ALA A 90 11.86 1.12 4.51
CA ALA A 90 11.21 1.82 5.63
C ALA A 90 10.36 0.89 6.49
N THR A 91 9.69 -0.06 5.85
CA THR A 91 8.90 -1.08 6.56
C THR A 91 9.72 -1.91 7.54
N GLY A 92 11.02 -2.11 7.30
CA GLY A 92 11.91 -2.84 8.20
C GLY A 92 12.20 -2.13 9.54
N LEU A 93 11.85 -0.84 9.65
CA LEU A 93 11.93 -0.12 10.93
C LEU A 93 10.89 -0.61 11.95
N PHE A 94 9.75 -1.12 11.50
CA PHE A 94 8.66 -1.56 12.40
C PHE A 94 9.09 -2.69 13.35
N PRO A 95 9.62 -3.82 12.87
CA PRO A 95 10.10 -4.88 13.76
C PRO A 95 11.32 -4.47 14.58
N LEU A 96 12.16 -3.55 14.08
CA LEU A 96 13.27 -2.99 14.85
C LEU A 96 12.75 -2.22 16.05
N ALA A 97 11.78 -1.33 15.84
CA ALA A 97 11.18 -0.52 16.90
C ALA A 97 10.45 -1.38 17.95
N LEU A 98 9.68 -2.38 17.51
CA LEU A 98 9.00 -3.29 18.44
C LEU A 98 9.96 -4.15 19.24
N GLY A 99 11.03 -4.66 18.64
CA GLY A 99 12.00 -5.51 19.30
C GLY A 99 12.81 -4.82 20.40
N GLU A 100 12.85 -3.49 20.42
CA GLU A 100 13.44 -2.71 21.51
C GLU A 100 12.50 -2.56 22.72
N GLU A 101 11.17 -2.71 22.52
CA GLU A 101 10.16 -2.44 23.56
C GLU A 101 9.48 -3.72 24.10
N ILE A 102 9.29 -4.73 23.25
CA ILE A 102 8.55 -5.93 23.61
C ILE A 102 9.13 -7.17 22.93
N ASP A 103 9.23 -8.25 23.69
CA ASP A 103 9.73 -9.55 23.18
C ASP A 103 8.59 -10.31 22.47
N ILE A 104 8.32 -9.92 21.22
CA ILE A 104 7.34 -10.57 20.33
C ILE A 104 8.05 -11.48 19.33
N GLU A 105 7.54 -12.70 19.15
CA GLU A 105 8.05 -13.64 18.14
C GLU A 105 7.57 -13.28 16.73
N PHE A 106 8.46 -12.82 15.84
CA PHE A 106 8.16 -12.61 14.44
C PHE A 106 8.18 -13.91 13.62
N LEU A 107 7.25 -14.04 12.67
CA LEU A 107 7.10 -15.20 11.78
C LEU A 107 7.25 -14.77 10.30
N PRO A 108 8.35 -15.16 9.60
CA PRO A 108 9.59 -15.72 10.15
C PRO A 108 10.37 -14.73 10.99
N ALA A 109 11.37 -15.19 11.72
CA ALA A 109 12.26 -14.30 12.46
C ALA A 109 12.92 -13.29 11.51
N ILE A 110 13.03 -12.04 11.92
CA ILE A 110 13.49 -10.94 11.06
C ILE A 110 14.87 -11.21 10.46
N LYS A 111 15.81 -11.77 11.27
CA LYS A 111 17.14 -12.16 10.81
C LYS A 111 17.15 -13.17 9.67
N ASP A 112 16.14 -14.06 9.62
CA ASP A 112 16.03 -15.08 8.59
C ASP A 112 15.31 -14.52 7.35
N ALA A 113 14.44 -13.54 7.55
CA ALA A 113 13.64 -12.89 6.51
C ALA A 113 14.45 -12.00 5.56
N VAL A 114 15.61 -11.48 5.99
CA VAL A 114 16.42 -10.49 5.25
C VAL A 114 16.84 -11.01 3.86
N ASN A 115 17.18 -12.28 3.74
CA ASN A 115 17.68 -12.87 2.49
C ASN A 115 16.58 -13.57 1.67
N MET A 116 15.33 -13.46 2.07
CA MET A 116 14.20 -14.10 1.39
C MET A 116 13.51 -13.14 0.44
N SER A 117 13.09 -13.64 -0.72
CA SER A 117 12.15 -12.91 -1.56
C SER A 117 10.83 -12.68 -0.82
N PHE A 118 10.06 -11.68 -1.28
CA PHE A 118 8.74 -11.37 -0.69
C PHE A 118 7.82 -12.60 -0.66
N SER A 119 7.75 -13.36 -1.76
CA SER A 119 6.93 -14.57 -1.85
C SER A 119 7.37 -15.69 -0.90
N GLU A 120 8.69 -15.94 -0.79
CA GLU A 120 9.24 -16.96 0.10
C GLU A 120 8.98 -16.63 1.57
N ARG A 121 9.22 -15.36 1.95
CA ARG A 121 8.99 -14.88 3.31
C ARG A 121 7.53 -15.04 3.73
N ASN A 122 6.59 -14.61 2.87
CA ASN A 122 5.17 -14.76 3.18
C ASN A 122 4.74 -16.21 3.26
N LYS A 123 5.17 -17.08 2.33
CA LYS A 123 4.87 -18.52 2.38
C LYS A 123 5.41 -19.18 3.65
N LEU A 124 6.65 -18.86 4.02
CA LEU A 124 7.25 -19.40 5.25
C LEU A 124 6.54 -18.88 6.49
N GLY A 125 6.25 -17.57 6.55
CA GLY A 125 5.55 -16.95 7.66
C GLY A 125 4.18 -17.59 7.91
N PHE A 126 3.38 -17.78 6.86
CA PHE A 126 2.10 -18.50 7.00
C PHE A 126 2.24 -19.97 7.40
N LYS A 127 3.23 -20.67 6.84
CA LYS A 127 3.53 -22.05 7.28
C LYS A 127 3.85 -22.09 8.77
N MET A 128 4.67 -21.15 9.25
CA MET A 128 4.99 -21.03 10.69
C MET A 128 3.78 -20.65 11.54
N ALA A 129 2.92 -19.74 11.06
CA ALA A 129 1.66 -19.38 11.71
C ALA A 129 0.76 -20.60 11.89
N MET A 130 0.63 -21.46 10.88
CA MET A 130 -0.10 -22.73 10.96
C MET A 130 0.48 -23.71 12.02
N GLN A 131 1.77 -23.59 12.32
CA GLN A 131 2.44 -24.44 13.30
C GLN A 131 2.38 -23.87 14.72
N LYS A 132 2.50 -22.55 14.88
CA LYS A 132 2.73 -21.86 16.14
C LYS A 132 1.56 -21.05 16.67
N ASP A 133 0.50 -20.87 15.88
CA ASP A 133 -0.59 -19.91 16.07
C ASP A 133 -0.19 -18.48 15.67
N LEU A 134 -1.15 -17.56 15.66
CA LEU A 134 -0.98 -16.19 15.19
C LEU A 134 -1.84 -15.22 16.01
N GLY A 135 -1.19 -14.22 16.63
CA GLY A 135 -1.87 -13.13 17.35
C GLY A 135 -1.97 -11.85 16.56
N PHE A 136 -0.96 -11.55 15.74
CA PHE A 136 -0.88 -10.30 14.99
C PHE A 136 -0.53 -10.53 13.51
N PHE A 137 -1.13 -9.71 12.66
CA PHE A 137 -0.76 -9.59 11.25
C PHE A 137 -0.50 -8.13 10.92
N PHE A 138 0.60 -7.86 10.20
CA PHE A 138 0.84 -6.58 9.55
C PHE A 138 1.37 -6.77 8.13
N GLY A 139 0.70 -6.17 7.15
CA GLY A 139 1.07 -6.28 5.74
C GLY A 139 0.24 -5.37 4.84
N LEU A 140 0.32 -5.60 3.53
CA LEU A 140 -0.58 -4.97 2.57
C LEU A 140 -1.94 -5.66 2.61
N GLY A 141 -3.02 -4.89 2.51
CA GLY A 141 -4.39 -5.44 2.48
C GLY A 141 -4.60 -6.43 1.32
N SER A 142 -4.06 -6.12 0.15
CA SER A 142 -4.06 -7.00 -1.03
C SER A 142 -3.37 -8.35 -0.77
N VAL A 143 -2.24 -8.34 -0.06
CA VAL A 143 -1.49 -9.55 0.31
C VAL A 143 -2.27 -10.40 1.30
N ALA A 144 -2.82 -9.76 2.34
CA ALA A 144 -3.66 -10.45 3.32
C ALA A 144 -4.85 -11.15 2.65
N TYR A 145 -5.49 -10.48 1.68
CA TYR A 145 -6.58 -11.04 0.89
C TYR A 145 -6.13 -12.23 0.02
N ALA A 146 -5.05 -12.09 -0.75
CA ALA A 146 -4.53 -13.16 -1.60
C ALA A 146 -4.14 -14.41 -0.82
N VAL A 147 -3.54 -14.24 0.35
CA VAL A 147 -3.22 -15.34 1.26
C VAL A 147 -4.47 -16.02 1.78
N SER A 148 -5.50 -15.25 2.13
CA SER A 148 -6.78 -15.80 2.58
C SER A 148 -7.43 -16.67 1.50
N GLN A 149 -7.42 -16.22 0.26
CA GLN A 149 -7.92 -16.99 -0.89
C GLN A 149 -7.11 -18.28 -1.12
N SER A 150 -5.79 -18.21 -0.99
CA SER A 150 -4.92 -19.38 -1.12
C SER A 150 -5.19 -20.41 -0.03
N LEU A 151 -5.47 -19.99 1.20
CA LEU A 151 -5.83 -20.90 2.30
C LEU A 151 -7.17 -21.59 2.04
N SER A 152 -8.15 -20.86 1.54
CA SER A 152 -9.49 -21.39 1.20
C SER A 152 -9.40 -22.40 0.05
N SER A 153 -8.59 -22.14 -0.98
CA SER A 153 -8.40 -23.03 -2.12
C SER A 153 -7.72 -24.35 -1.76
N LEU A 154 -6.75 -24.35 -0.85
CA LEU A 154 -6.07 -25.56 -0.36
C LEU A 154 -7.02 -26.57 0.31
N THR A 155 -8.17 -26.08 0.76
CA THR A 155 -9.19 -26.91 1.43
C THR A 155 -10.30 -27.37 0.50
N SER A 156 -10.53 -26.67 -0.63
CA SER A 156 -11.62 -26.94 -1.57
C SER A 156 -11.29 -28.03 -2.59
N SER A 157 -10.03 -28.18 -2.98
CA SER A 157 -9.62 -29.05 -4.09
C SER A 157 -9.41 -30.54 -3.73
N GLY A 158 -10.01 -31.07 -2.69
CA GLY A 158 -9.87 -32.50 -2.32
C GLY A 158 -8.44 -32.93 -1.97
N GLY A 159 -7.48 -32.07 -2.17
CA GLY A 159 -6.10 -32.21 -1.76
C GLY A 159 -5.98 -31.96 -0.27
N GLY A 160 -6.07 -33.00 0.55
CA GLY A 160 -5.83 -32.90 1.97
C GLY A 160 -4.53 -32.13 2.23
N VAL A 161 -4.53 -31.22 3.19
CA VAL A 161 -3.30 -30.61 3.73
C VAL A 161 -2.29 -31.75 3.85
N LYS A 162 -1.18 -31.68 3.12
CA LYS A 162 -0.20 -32.78 3.09
C LYS A 162 0.13 -33.16 4.52
N LEU A 163 -0.01 -34.44 4.84
CA LEU A 163 0.22 -34.97 6.19
C LEU A 163 1.59 -34.52 6.74
N SER A 164 2.57 -34.35 5.86
CA SER A 164 3.91 -33.84 6.18
C SER A 164 3.92 -32.39 6.72
N SER A 165 2.96 -31.54 6.33
CA SER A 165 2.87 -30.18 6.88
C SER A 165 2.16 -30.13 8.24
N LEU A 166 1.44 -31.17 8.60
CA LEU A 166 0.76 -31.32 9.91
C LEU A 166 1.66 -31.91 10.99
N LEU A 167 2.72 -32.62 10.60
CA LEU A 167 3.63 -33.31 11.55
C LEU A 167 4.33 -32.35 12.52
N ASN A 168 4.47 -31.06 12.17
CA ASN A 168 5.13 -30.05 12.99
C ASN A 168 4.15 -29.05 13.63
N CYS A 169 2.84 -29.29 13.53
CA CYS A 169 1.85 -28.41 14.15
C CYS A 169 1.73 -28.69 15.65
N LYS A 170 1.57 -27.63 16.46
CA LYS A 170 1.22 -27.78 17.86
C LYS A 170 -0.09 -28.57 18.00
N PRO A 171 -0.25 -29.45 19.03
CA PRO A 171 -1.47 -30.22 19.22
C PRO A 171 -2.75 -29.38 19.23
N GLN A 172 -2.68 -28.19 19.81
CA GLN A 172 -3.80 -27.25 19.86
C GLN A 172 -4.26 -26.80 18.47
N MET A 173 -3.32 -26.53 17.55
CA MET A 173 -3.62 -26.14 16.16
C MET A 173 -4.23 -27.33 15.38
N LEU A 174 -3.77 -28.55 15.62
CA LEU A 174 -4.37 -29.74 15.01
C LEU A 174 -5.82 -29.93 15.45
N ILE A 175 -6.09 -29.80 16.74
CA ILE A 175 -7.44 -29.88 17.28
C ILE A 175 -8.33 -28.78 16.69
N ARG A 176 -7.81 -27.54 16.61
CA ARG A 176 -8.51 -26.40 16.00
C ARG A 176 -8.84 -26.66 14.54
N LEU A 177 -7.87 -27.15 13.76
CA LEU A 177 -8.06 -27.49 12.36
C LEU A 177 -9.12 -28.59 12.16
N LEU A 178 -9.10 -29.64 13.00
CA LEU A 178 -10.09 -30.72 12.91
C LEU A 178 -11.50 -30.21 13.26
N LYS A 179 -11.63 -29.41 14.31
CA LYS A 179 -12.91 -28.78 14.70
C LYS A 179 -13.41 -27.84 13.59
N ALA A 180 -12.51 -27.01 13.02
CA ALA A 180 -12.83 -26.11 11.94
C ALA A 180 -13.31 -26.87 10.70
N LYS A 181 -12.60 -27.92 10.27
CA LYS A 181 -13.03 -28.76 9.14
C LYS A 181 -14.39 -29.41 9.37
N TYR A 182 -14.64 -29.92 10.56
CA TYR A 182 -15.94 -30.52 10.91
C TYR A 182 -17.06 -29.47 10.81
N ARG A 183 -16.84 -28.27 11.40
CA ARG A 183 -17.80 -27.17 11.35
C ARG A 183 -18.07 -26.71 9.92
N CYS A 184 -17.02 -26.46 9.12
CA CYS A 184 -17.13 -26.01 7.73
C CYS A 184 -17.89 -27.03 6.86
N ARG A 185 -17.66 -28.36 7.09
CA ARG A 185 -18.44 -29.42 6.40
C ARG A 185 -19.92 -29.36 6.76
N LYS A 186 -20.26 -29.16 8.04
CA LYS A 186 -21.64 -29.06 8.50
C LYS A 186 -22.33 -27.83 7.92
N GLU A 187 -21.59 -26.71 7.83
CA GLU A 187 -22.07 -25.43 7.30
C GLU A 187 -21.97 -25.32 5.77
N GLN A 188 -21.49 -26.35 5.09
CA GLN A 188 -21.29 -26.39 3.62
C GLN A 188 -20.51 -25.19 3.08
N ARG A 189 -19.51 -24.72 3.81
CA ARG A 189 -18.64 -23.60 3.43
C ARG A 189 -17.17 -23.97 3.44
N GLN A 190 -16.38 -23.10 2.82
CA GLN A 190 -14.92 -23.22 2.83
C GLN A 190 -14.34 -22.84 4.21
N LEU A 191 -13.14 -23.36 4.48
CA LEU A 191 -12.35 -22.98 5.63
C LEU A 191 -11.79 -21.57 5.43
N LEU A 192 -11.99 -20.70 6.40
CA LEU A 192 -11.53 -19.32 6.41
C LEU A 192 -10.41 -19.12 7.45
N PRO A 193 -9.56 -18.09 7.31
CA PRO A 193 -8.55 -17.76 8.31
C PRO A 193 -9.09 -17.66 9.73
N LYS A 194 -10.26 -17.06 9.94
CA LYS A 194 -10.92 -16.93 11.24
C LYS A 194 -11.28 -18.26 11.94
N ASP A 195 -11.38 -19.34 11.18
CA ASP A 195 -11.63 -20.68 11.74
C ASP A 195 -10.36 -21.27 12.38
N LEU A 196 -9.19 -20.78 11.99
CA LEU A 196 -7.88 -21.27 12.44
C LEU A 196 -7.17 -20.31 13.39
N PHE A 197 -7.22 -19.01 13.07
CA PHE A 197 -6.51 -17.95 13.79
C PHE A 197 -7.49 -17.05 14.52
N HIS A 198 -7.11 -16.62 15.71
CA HIS A 198 -7.84 -15.62 16.47
C HIS A 198 -6.93 -14.41 16.64
N LEU A 199 -6.90 -13.55 15.59
CA LEU A 199 -6.10 -12.34 15.64
C LEU A 199 -6.57 -11.42 16.75
N LYS A 200 -5.63 -10.94 17.55
CA LYS A 200 -5.79 -9.85 18.49
C LYS A 200 -5.69 -8.51 17.78
N GLY A 201 -4.65 -8.35 16.96
CA GLY A 201 -4.39 -7.16 16.15
C GLY A 201 -4.21 -7.48 14.66
N PHE A 202 -4.86 -6.70 13.81
CA PHE A 202 -4.75 -6.80 12.37
C PHE A 202 -4.48 -5.42 11.81
N MET A 203 -3.29 -5.21 11.25
CA MET A 203 -2.84 -3.93 10.68
C MET A 203 -2.59 -4.06 9.20
N VAL A 204 -2.99 -3.05 8.45
CA VAL A 204 -2.73 -2.94 7.01
C VAL A 204 -2.16 -1.56 6.67
N ALA A 205 -1.23 -1.53 5.73
CA ALA A 205 -0.68 -0.30 5.17
C ALA A 205 -0.68 -0.38 3.64
N GLY A 206 -0.39 0.72 2.97
CA GLY A 206 -0.38 0.83 1.51
C GLY A 206 -1.67 1.41 0.96
N THR A 207 -1.78 1.44 -0.36
CA THR A 207 -2.93 1.98 -1.08
C THR A 207 -4.04 0.93 -1.24
N ASP A 208 -5.23 1.35 -1.63
CA ASP A 208 -6.38 0.48 -1.91
C ASP A 208 -6.88 -0.38 -0.75
N ASN A 209 -6.46 -0.13 0.49
CA ASN A 209 -6.90 -0.92 1.64
C ASN A 209 -8.42 -0.93 1.81
N LEU A 210 -9.09 0.19 1.53
CA LEU A 210 -10.54 0.32 1.61
C LEU A 210 -11.26 -0.75 0.76
N CYS A 211 -10.68 -1.13 -0.39
CA CYS A 211 -11.23 -2.14 -1.28
C CYS A 211 -11.22 -3.56 -0.68
N TYR A 212 -10.45 -3.77 0.38
CA TYR A 212 -10.25 -5.09 0.98
C TYR A 212 -10.79 -5.21 2.40
N LYS A 213 -11.04 -4.07 3.10
CA LYS A 213 -11.37 -4.08 4.53
C LYS A 213 -12.56 -4.96 4.89
N ASP A 214 -13.66 -4.87 4.13
CA ASP A 214 -14.88 -5.63 4.42
C ASP A 214 -14.66 -7.13 4.19
N ASP A 215 -14.04 -7.50 3.07
CA ASP A 215 -13.69 -8.89 2.80
C ASP A 215 -12.71 -9.46 3.82
N LEU A 216 -11.72 -8.68 4.24
CA LEU A 216 -10.75 -9.09 5.26
C LEU A 216 -11.41 -9.27 6.62
N GLU A 217 -12.37 -8.42 6.99
CA GLU A 217 -13.16 -8.59 8.21
C GLU A 217 -13.97 -9.89 8.17
N GLU A 218 -14.61 -10.20 7.04
CA GLU A 218 -15.33 -11.46 6.85
C GLU A 218 -14.39 -12.67 6.95
N LEU A 219 -13.22 -12.60 6.32
CA LEU A 219 -12.27 -13.69 6.24
C LEU A 219 -11.54 -13.95 7.58
N TRP A 220 -11.18 -12.90 8.32
CA TRP A 220 -10.36 -12.98 9.53
C TRP A 220 -11.15 -12.82 10.83
N GLY A 221 -12.42 -12.36 10.75
CA GLY A 221 -13.26 -12.12 11.92
C GLY A 221 -12.91 -10.86 12.71
N ILE A 222 -12.06 -10.01 12.16
CA ILE A 222 -11.60 -8.75 12.74
C ILE A 222 -11.36 -7.74 11.63
N ARG A 223 -11.92 -6.52 11.76
CA ARG A 223 -11.67 -5.44 10.82
C ARG A 223 -10.23 -4.95 10.91
N PRO A 224 -9.48 -4.93 9.81
CA PRO A 224 -8.11 -4.42 9.83
C PRO A 224 -8.06 -2.93 10.17
N MET A 225 -7.07 -2.56 10.97
CA MET A 225 -6.70 -1.19 11.26
C MET A 225 -5.76 -0.67 10.17
N GLU A 226 -6.09 0.46 9.59
CA GLU A 226 -5.24 1.09 8.59
C GLU A 226 -4.20 2.00 9.23
N LEU A 227 -2.97 1.89 8.75
CA LEU A 227 -1.89 2.82 9.06
C LEU A 227 -1.46 3.53 7.79
N PHE A 228 -1.02 4.76 7.93
CA PHE A 228 -0.29 5.45 6.88
C PHE A 228 1.18 5.64 7.28
N ALA A 229 2.05 5.18 6.42
CA ALA A 229 3.49 5.31 6.57
C ALA A 229 4.17 5.54 5.21
N GLY A 230 5.19 6.36 5.20
CA GLY A 230 6.05 6.61 4.04
C GLY A 230 7.53 6.46 4.40
N THR A 231 8.36 6.41 3.39
CA THR A 231 9.81 6.33 3.59
C THR A 231 10.37 7.61 4.21
N GLU A 232 9.85 8.76 3.77
CA GLU A 232 10.32 10.06 4.21
C GLU A 232 9.85 10.42 5.63
N PRO A 233 8.55 10.19 6.00
CA PRO A 233 8.03 10.65 7.28
C PRO A 233 7.92 9.57 8.35
N SER A 234 8.15 8.30 8.01
CA SER A 234 7.82 7.16 8.88
C SER A 234 6.31 6.89 9.01
N ILE A 235 5.82 6.43 10.17
CA ILE A 235 4.39 6.29 10.44
C ILE A 235 3.81 7.67 10.75
N MET A 236 2.93 8.14 9.87
CA MET A 236 2.28 9.46 10.00
C MET A 236 0.89 9.40 10.61
N GLY A 237 0.16 8.31 10.42
CA GLY A 237 -1.22 8.23 10.86
C GLY A 237 -1.71 6.82 11.10
N THR A 238 -2.77 6.70 11.87
CA THR A 238 -3.43 5.44 12.21
C THR A 238 -4.92 5.65 12.47
N GLU A 239 -5.70 4.61 12.23
CA GLU A 239 -7.06 4.54 12.76
C GLU A 239 -7.04 4.24 14.26
N THR A 240 -8.15 4.49 14.93
CA THR A 240 -8.40 4.11 16.32
C THR A 240 -9.19 2.79 16.39
N TRP A 241 -9.73 2.50 17.57
CA TRP A 241 -10.65 1.36 17.82
C TRP A 241 -11.94 1.41 17.00
N THR A 242 -12.39 2.60 16.55
CA THR A 242 -13.60 2.74 15.73
C THR A 242 -13.41 2.38 14.27
N ARG A 243 -12.17 2.35 13.75
CA ARG A 243 -11.84 2.09 12.33
C ARG A 243 -12.58 3.03 11.35
N LYS A 244 -12.79 4.29 11.76
CA LYS A 244 -13.58 5.29 11.02
C LYS A 244 -12.73 6.48 10.56
N GLY A 245 -11.63 6.22 9.88
CA GLY A 245 -10.68 7.22 9.40
C GLY A 245 -9.45 7.34 10.29
N MET A 246 -8.38 7.88 9.70
CA MET A 246 -7.06 8.01 10.32
C MET A 246 -6.87 9.38 10.95
N TYR A 247 -6.12 9.39 12.03
CA TYR A 247 -5.58 10.59 12.66
C TYR A 247 -4.08 10.66 12.40
N PHE A 248 -3.60 11.84 12.03
CA PHE A 248 -2.17 12.06 11.89
C PHE A 248 -1.49 12.26 13.24
N PHE A 249 -0.33 11.65 13.43
CA PHE A 249 0.48 11.80 14.63
C PHE A 249 1.14 13.18 14.67
N PRO A 250 0.81 14.04 15.65
CA PRO A 250 1.27 15.43 15.68
C PRO A 250 2.76 15.58 15.98
N ASP A 251 3.40 14.55 16.52
CA ASP A 251 4.83 14.53 16.86
C ASP A 251 5.72 14.01 15.74
N THR A 252 5.14 13.47 14.66
CA THR A 252 5.89 13.00 13.49
C THR A 252 6.29 14.14 12.58
N ALA A 253 5.35 15.02 12.25
CA ALA A 253 5.55 16.09 11.28
C ALA A 253 4.63 17.28 11.54
N PHE A 254 4.96 18.41 10.94
CA PHE A 254 4.04 19.52 10.74
C PHE A 254 3.32 19.31 9.42
N TYR A 255 2.00 19.31 9.44
CA TYR A 255 1.14 18.98 8.30
C TYR A 255 0.50 20.22 7.69
N GLU A 256 0.53 20.27 6.35
CA GLU A 256 -0.14 21.25 5.53
C GLU A 256 -0.94 20.52 4.43
N PHE A 257 -1.95 21.14 3.89
CA PHE A 257 -2.90 20.54 2.95
C PHE A 257 -3.09 21.46 1.74
N ILE A 258 -2.97 20.91 0.52
CA ILE A 258 -3.30 21.62 -0.72
C ILE A 258 -4.61 21.03 -1.25
N THR A 259 -5.60 21.88 -1.57
CA THR A 259 -6.86 21.38 -2.14
C THR A 259 -6.63 20.67 -3.47
N GLU A 260 -7.45 19.65 -3.79
CA GLU A 260 -7.40 18.97 -5.09
C GLU A 260 -7.44 19.98 -6.26
N LYS A 261 -8.26 21.01 -6.15
CA LYS A 261 -8.38 22.07 -7.16
C LYS A 261 -7.07 22.86 -7.36
N ASP A 262 -6.42 23.26 -6.26
CA ASP A 262 -5.18 24.05 -6.35
C ASP A 262 -4.00 23.19 -6.79
N MET A 263 -4.00 21.92 -6.41
CA MET A 263 -3.02 20.92 -6.85
C MET A 263 -3.11 20.70 -8.38
N LEU A 264 -4.31 20.50 -8.92
CA LEU A 264 -4.53 20.37 -10.38
C LEU A 264 -4.13 21.64 -11.12
N LYS A 265 -4.50 22.82 -10.60
CA LYS A 265 -4.11 24.09 -11.21
C LYS A 265 -2.59 24.28 -11.23
N ASN A 266 -1.88 23.91 -10.17
CA ASN A 266 -0.41 23.97 -10.15
C ASN A 266 0.22 22.96 -11.13
N HIS A 267 -0.43 21.80 -11.34
CA HIS A 267 0.04 20.83 -12.34
C HIS A 267 -0.09 21.37 -13.77
N GLU A 268 -1.21 22.03 -14.07
CA GLU A 268 -1.45 22.67 -15.39
C GLU A 268 -0.57 23.92 -15.60
N ASP A 269 -0.36 24.70 -14.56
CA ASP A 269 0.48 25.90 -14.55
C ASP A 269 1.51 25.84 -13.41
N PRO A 270 2.74 25.37 -13.67
CA PRO A 270 3.80 25.29 -12.66
C PRO A 270 4.20 26.65 -12.04
N SER A 271 3.83 27.78 -12.65
CA SER A 271 4.08 29.11 -12.08
C SER A 271 3.08 29.47 -10.98
N TYR A 272 1.93 28.79 -10.92
CA TYR A 272 0.95 28.97 -9.88
C TYR A 272 1.43 28.30 -8.57
N VAL A 273 1.62 29.08 -7.52
CA VAL A 273 1.96 28.58 -6.18
C VAL A 273 0.66 28.29 -5.42
N PRO A 274 0.35 27.02 -5.15
CA PRO A 274 -0.88 26.70 -4.46
C PRO A 274 -0.83 27.15 -3.00
N PRO A 275 -1.95 27.67 -2.45
CA PRO A 275 -2.06 27.92 -1.01
C PRO A 275 -2.04 26.59 -0.25
N THR A 276 -1.54 26.64 0.98
CA THR A 276 -1.60 25.52 1.92
C THR A 276 -2.50 25.86 3.09
N TYR A 277 -3.21 24.87 3.58
CA TYR A 277 -4.15 24.97 4.71
C TYR A 277 -3.60 24.17 5.88
N LEU A 278 -3.89 24.62 7.08
CA LEU A 278 -3.53 23.90 8.31
C LEU A 278 -4.61 22.89 8.71
N MET A 279 -4.33 22.12 9.75
CA MET A 279 -5.22 21.05 10.22
C MET A 279 -6.61 21.56 10.64
N ASP A 280 -6.70 22.76 11.17
CA ASP A 280 -7.94 23.42 11.62
C ASP A 280 -8.69 24.14 10.49
N GLU A 281 -8.09 24.24 9.31
CA GLU A 281 -8.68 24.91 8.13
C GLU A 281 -9.27 23.93 7.11
N VAL A 282 -9.03 22.60 7.28
CA VAL A 282 -9.56 21.60 6.36
C VAL A 282 -11.08 21.45 6.52
N ARG A 283 -11.75 20.99 5.46
CA ARG A 283 -13.22 20.87 5.42
C ARG A 283 -13.65 19.43 5.16
N PRO A 284 -14.65 18.93 5.87
CA PRO A 284 -15.21 17.60 5.62
C PRO A 284 -15.71 17.45 4.17
N GLY A 285 -15.41 16.29 3.56
CA GLY A 285 -15.76 15.95 2.19
C GLY A 285 -14.74 16.40 1.15
N GLU A 286 -13.91 17.40 1.43
CA GLU A 286 -12.87 17.86 0.50
C GLU A 286 -11.66 16.94 0.48
N LYS A 287 -11.00 16.90 -0.68
CA LYS A 287 -9.77 16.15 -0.91
C LYS A 287 -8.57 17.09 -0.94
N TYR A 288 -7.47 16.61 -0.40
CA TYR A 288 -6.23 17.36 -0.25
C TYR A 288 -5.03 16.52 -0.60
N GLU A 289 -4.05 17.13 -1.26
CA GLU A 289 -2.68 16.63 -1.30
C GLU A 289 -2.00 16.95 0.03
N LEU A 290 -1.36 15.94 0.62
CA LEU A 290 -0.64 16.10 1.87
C LEU A 290 0.75 16.69 1.64
N VAL A 291 1.07 17.71 2.42
CA VAL A 291 2.38 18.33 2.52
C VAL A 291 2.86 18.20 3.96
N PHE A 292 4.12 17.88 4.17
CA PHE A 292 4.65 17.79 5.53
C PHE A 292 6.06 18.34 5.67
N THR A 293 6.37 18.77 6.86
CA THR A 293 7.72 19.15 7.31
C THR A 293 8.13 18.23 8.44
N ILE A 294 9.21 17.45 8.22
CA ILE A 294 9.72 16.57 9.26
C ILE A 294 10.53 17.40 10.25
N LEU A 295 10.11 17.36 11.50
CA LEU A 295 10.82 17.97 12.63
C LEU A 295 11.93 17.02 13.14
N LYS A 296 12.61 17.38 14.23
CA LYS A 296 13.60 16.52 14.90
C LYS A 296 14.83 16.16 14.04
N GLY A 297 15.24 17.11 13.19
CA GLY A 297 16.41 16.96 12.34
C GLY A 297 16.18 16.18 11.05
N GLY A 298 14.92 15.98 10.66
CA GLY A 298 14.56 15.39 9.37
C GLY A 298 14.91 16.28 8.18
N ALA A 299 15.15 15.69 7.03
CA ALA A 299 15.61 16.40 5.84
C ALA A 299 14.51 17.15 5.09
N PHE A 300 13.26 16.70 5.20
CA PHE A 300 12.18 17.17 4.34
C PHE A 300 11.40 18.35 4.95
N ALA A 301 11.33 19.45 4.21
CA ALA A 301 10.59 20.66 4.59
C ALA A 301 9.56 21.00 3.53
N ARG A 302 8.29 21.17 3.92
CA ARG A 302 7.14 21.43 3.05
C ARG A 302 7.10 20.49 1.84
N TYR A 303 7.33 19.20 2.13
CA TYR A 303 7.49 18.15 1.14
C TYR A 303 6.14 17.63 0.65
N ARG A 304 5.96 17.62 -0.67
CA ARG A 304 4.82 17.05 -1.37
C ARG A 304 5.09 15.56 -1.62
N CYS A 305 4.44 14.70 -0.85
CA CYS A 305 4.62 13.25 -1.00
C CYS A 305 3.83 12.65 -2.18
N GLY A 306 2.86 13.41 -2.71
CA GLY A 306 1.99 12.97 -3.79
C GLY A 306 0.87 12.04 -3.33
N ASP A 307 0.50 12.04 -2.07
CA ASP A 307 -0.61 11.27 -1.51
C ASP A 307 -1.81 12.17 -1.25
N MET A 308 -3.00 11.69 -1.67
CA MET A 308 -4.26 12.41 -1.56
C MET A 308 -5.12 11.85 -0.43
N TYR A 309 -5.67 12.74 0.38
CA TYR A 309 -6.55 12.40 1.49
C TYR A 309 -7.87 13.15 1.40
N ARG A 310 -8.94 12.50 1.83
CA ARG A 310 -10.25 13.14 2.05
C ARG A 310 -10.44 13.38 3.54
N CYS A 311 -10.75 14.60 3.91
CA CYS A 311 -11.20 14.90 5.28
C CYS A 311 -12.60 14.30 5.47
N VAL A 312 -12.77 13.38 6.43
CA VAL A 312 -14.05 12.74 6.70
C VAL A 312 -14.81 13.35 7.87
N GLY A 313 -14.16 14.17 8.66
CA GLY A 313 -14.79 14.89 9.77
C GLY A 313 -13.78 15.60 10.65
N LEU A 314 -14.24 16.63 11.38
CA LEU A 314 -13.41 17.44 12.26
C LEU A 314 -13.44 16.97 13.72
N GLU A 315 -14.42 16.15 14.06
CA GLU A 315 -14.59 15.56 15.38
C GLU A 315 -15.09 14.11 15.27
N ASN A 316 -14.86 13.33 16.30
CA ASN A 316 -15.46 12.01 16.44
C ASN A 316 -15.85 11.78 17.90
N ARG A 317 -17.15 11.68 18.16
CA ARG A 317 -17.67 11.45 19.50
C ARG A 317 -17.36 10.06 20.06
N GLU A 318 -17.28 9.05 19.18
CA GLU A 318 -16.93 7.70 19.59
C GLU A 318 -15.46 7.56 20.00
N ASP A 319 -14.57 8.30 19.34
CA ASP A 319 -13.15 8.40 19.70
C ASP A 319 -12.87 9.48 20.76
N GLU A 320 -13.87 10.29 21.09
CA GLU A 320 -13.76 11.47 21.97
C GLU A 320 -12.66 12.45 21.52
N THR A 321 -12.56 12.67 20.20
CA THR A 321 -11.56 13.55 19.59
C THR A 321 -12.19 14.76 18.92
N GLN A 322 -11.44 15.87 18.90
CA GLN A 322 -11.78 17.13 18.21
C GLN A 322 -10.70 17.51 17.20
N ILE A 323 -10.09 16.51 16.56
CA ILE A 323 -9.11 16.70 15.50
C ILE A 323 -9.60 16.05 14.20
N PRO A 324 -9.26 16.61 13.04
CA PRO A 324 -9.68 16.07 11.75
C PRO A 324 -9.26 14.63 11.52
N ARG A 325 -10.15 13.89 10.87
CA ARG A 325 -9.92 12.52 10.42
C ARG A 325 -9.85 12.48 8.91
N PHE A 326 -9.03 11.58 8.42
CA PHE A 326 -8.77 11.45 7.00
C PHE A 326 -8.91 10.01 6.51
N GLU A 327 -9.34 9.87 5.27
CA GLU A 327 -9.26 8.63 4.52
C GLU A 327 -8.26 8.81 3.39
N TYR A 328 -7.41 7.83 3.18
CA TYR A 328 -6.55 7.79 2.01
C TYR A 328 -7.42 7.63 0.74
N VAL A 329 -7.20 8.47 -0.24
CA VAL A 329 -7.94 8.43 -1.52
C VAL A 329 -7.16 7.67 -2.56
N ASP A 330 -6.02 8.22 -2.96
CA ASP A 330 -5.10 7.66 -3.95
C ASP A 330 -3.82 8.53 -3.98
N ARG A 331 -2.97 8.28 -4.94
CA ARG A 331 -1.90 9.22 -5.31
C ARG A 331 -2.44 10.35 -6.17
N VAL A 332 -1.60 11.37 -6.38
CA VAL A 332 -1.88 12.43 -7.37
C VAL A 332 -2.18 11.80 -8.74
N PRO A 333 -3.07 12.40 -9.55
CA PRO A 333 -3.65 11.73 -10.74
C PRO A 333 -2.66 11.25 -11.80
N TRP A 334 -1.46 11.79 -11.85
CA TRP A 334 -0.41 11.38 -12.82
C TRP A 334 0.45 10.18 -12.37
N ILE A 335 0.10 9.54 -11.25
CA ILE A 335 0.70 8.30 -10.76
C ILE A 335 -0.41 7.30 -10.47
N ILE A 336 -0.40 6.17 -11.18
CA ILE A 336 -1.35 5.07 -10.96
C ILE A 336 -0.68 4.05 -10.03
N ASP A 337 -1.20 3.93 -8.83
CA ASP A 337 -0.77 2.93 -7.86
C ASP A 337 -1.78 1.78 -7.83
N ILE A 338 -1.34 0.55 -8.03
CA ILE A 338 -2.20 -0.64 -8.02
C ILE A 338 -1.92 -1.45 -6.76
N ALA A 339 -2.88 -1.45 -5.86
CA ALA A 339 -2.91 -2.26 -4.64
C ALA A 339 -1.73 -2.05 -3.67
N GLY A 340 -1.08 -0.88 -3.71
CA GLY A 340 0.12 -0.58 -2.93
C GLY A 340 1.38 -1.32 -3.41
N PHE A 341 1.32 -1.90 -4.59
CA PHE A 341 2.36 -2.80 -5.10
C PHE A 341 3.19 -2.20 -6.21
N THR A 342 2.54 -1.70 -7.26
CA THR A 342 3.23 -1.07 -8.39
C THR A 342 2.75 0.34 -8.62
N ARG A 343 3.67 1.22 -9.00
CA ARG A 343 3.41 2.62 -9.29
C ARG A 343 3.77 2.90 -10.73
N ILE A 344 2.76 3.19 -11.51
CA ILE A 344 2.86 3.39 -12.95
C ILE A 344 2.73 4.88 -13.23
N SER A 345 3.78 5.47 -13.75
CA SER A 345 3.80 6.86 -14.22
C SER A 345 3.58 6.94 -15.73
N GLU A 346 3.21 8.11 -16.22
CA GLU A 346 3.14 8.39 -17.66
C GLU A 346 4.42 7.99 -18.40
N ASN A 347 5.58 8.35 -17.85
CA ASN A 347 6.88 7.96 -18.41
C ASN A 347 7.08 6.44 -18.48
N GLY A 348 6.59 5.71 -17.48
CA GLY A 348 6.60 4.26 -17.47
C GLY A 348 5.81 3.69 -18.64
N ILE A 349 4.58 4.17 -18.85
CA ILE A 349 3.71 3.76 -19.96
C ILE A 349 4.34 4.12 -21.31
N ARG A 350 4.86 5.34 -21.47
CA ARG A 350 5.57 5.77 -22.70
C ARG A 350 6.75 4.85 -23.02
N ASN A 351 7.51 4.45 -22.02
CA ASN A 351 8.62 3.50 -22.19
C ASN A 351 8.14 2.12 -22.65
N VAL A 352 7.06 1.60 -22.05
CA VAL A 352 6.43 0.32 -22.47
C VAL A 352 6.02 0.39 -23.94
N ILE A 353 5.29 1.44 -24.32
CA ILE A 353 4.83 1.63 -25.71
C ILE A 353 6.03 1.72 -26.66
N ARG A 354 7.04 2.53 -26.33
CA ARG A 354 8.25 2.68 -27.15
C ARG A 354 9.01 1.37 -27.33
N LEU A 355 9.20 0.60 -26.25
CA LEU A 355 9.93 -0.67 -26.28
C LEU A 355 9.16 -1.75 -27.02
N SER A 356 7.85 -1.75 -26.92
CA SER A 356 6.97 -2.73 -27.58
C SER A 356 6.92 -2.55 -29.09
N LYS A 357 7.24 -1.36 -29.59
CA LYS A 357 7.10 -0.97 -31.02
C LYS A 357 5.70 -1.25 -31.59
N LEU A 358 4.69 -1.25 -30.71
CA LEU A 358 3.30 -1.42 -31.11
C LEU A 358 2.82 -0.14 -31.83
N PRO A 359 1.92 -0.24 -32.83
CA PRO A 359 1.44 0.89 -33.60
C PRO A 359 0.39 1.72 -32.82
N ILE A 360 0.70 2.10 -31.58
CA ILE A 360 -0.15 2.92 -30.73
C ILE A 360 0.15 4.39 -31.01
N THR A 361 -0.85 5.14 -31.50
CA THR A 361 -0.73 6.56 -31.81
C THR A 361 -1.14 7.44 -30.64
N ASN A 362 -2.22 7.07 -29.95
CA ASN A 362 -2.73 7.79 -28.79
C ASN A 362 -3.15 6.80 -27.70
N TRP A 363 -3.08 7.25 -26.46
CA TRP A 363 -3.50 6.44 -25.32
C TRP A 363 -3.92 7.31 -24.13
N VAL A 364 -4.78 6.75 -23.30
CA VAL A 364 -5.10 7.25 -21.96
C VAL A 364 -5.05 6.05 -21.02
N ALA A 365 -4.54 6.24 -19.84
CA ALA A 365 -4.50 5.22 -18.80
C ALA A 365 -5.27 5.70 -17.57
N ALA A 366 -6.01 4.79 -16.96
CA ALA A 366 -6.76 5.05 -15.74
C ALA A 366 -6.67 3.87 -14.78
N LYS A 367 -6.75 4.16 -13.50
CA LYS A 367 -7.02 3.15 -12.48
C LYS A 367 -8.51 2.92 -12.40
N GLU A 368 -8.92 1.69 -12.57
CA GLU A 368 -10.31 1.29 -12.48
C GLU A 368 -10.49 0.12 -11.52
N TYR A 369 -11.75 -0.19 -11.18
CA TYR A 369 -12.09 -1.26 -10.26
C TYR A 369 -13.07 -2.23 -10.92
N ASN A 370 -12.81 -3.53 -10.77
CA ASN A 370 -13.71 -4.56 -11.29
C ASN A 370 -14.96 -4.73 -10.40
N GLU A 371 -15.86 -5.65 -10.78
CA GLU A 371 -17.09 -5.95 -10.03
C GLU A 371 -16.84 -6.35 -8.56
N LYS A 372 -15.66 -6.87 -8.25
CA LYS A 372 -15.25 -7.21 -6.88
C LYS A 372 -14.50 -6.08 -6.19
N ASN A 373 -14.59 -4.87 -6.72
CA ASN A 373 -13.89 -3.69 -6.22
C ASN A 373 -12.36 -3.88 -6.14
N ARG A 374 -11.74 -4.56 -7.14
CA ARG A 374 -10.30 -4.76 -7.22
C ARG A 374 -9.68 -3.84 -8.25
N PRO A 375 -8.61 -3.12 -7.90
CA PRO A 375 -7.97 -2.16 -8.78
C PRO A 375 -7.24 -2.84 -9.93
N TYR A 376 -7.28 -2.21 -11.11
CA TYR A 376 -6.49 -2.59 -12.27
C TYR A 376 -6.15 -1.35 -13.11
N LEU A 377 -5.09 -1.47 -13.92
CA LEU A 377 -4.74 -0.49 -14.94
C LEU A 377 -5.61 -0.72 -16.17
N HIS A 378 -6.35 0.29 -16.59
CA HIS A 378 -7.06 0.27 -17.86
C HIS A 378 -6.34 1.19 -18.85
N MET A 379 -5.93 0.65 -19.98
CA MET A 379 -5.36 1.41 -21.10
C MET A 379 -6.37 1.49 -22.23
N TYR A 380 -6.74 2.70 -22.59
CA TYR A 380 -7.52 3.03 -23.76
C TYR A 380 -6.56 3.50 -24.87
N VAL A 381 -6.56 2.83 -26.01
CA VAL A 381 -5.55 3.08 -27.05
C VAL A 381 -6.17 3.27 -28.43
N GLU A 382 -5.55 4.10 -29.24
CA GLU A 382 -5.79 4.19 -30.68
C GLU A 382 -4.60 3.61 -31.44
N LEU A 383 -4.87 2.83 -32.47
CA LEU A 383 -3.84 2.26 -33.33
C LEU A 383 -3.72 3.04 -34.62
N GLU A 384 -2.53 3.00 -35.23
CA GLU A 384 -2.23 3.63 -36.54
C GLU A 384 -3.14 3.06 -37.65
N ARG A 385 -3.72 3.95 -38.47
CA ARG A 385 -4.74 3.58 -39.46
C ARG A 385 -4.28 2.59 -40.53
N GLU A 386 -3.02 2.65 -40.94
CA GLU A 386 -2.48 1.90 -42.10
C GLU A 386 -1.64 0.67 -41.67
N SER A 387 -1.61 0.30 -40.42
CA SER A 387 -0.81 -0.84 -39.97
C SER A 387 -1.47 -2.15 -40.44
N LEU A 388 -0.72 -2.99 -41.16
CA LEU A 388 -1.12 -4.35 -41.52
C LEU A 388 -1.44 -5.23 -40.29
N LEU A 389 -0.95 -4.82 -39.11
CA LEU A 389 -1.20 -5.47 -37.83
C LEU A 389 -2.61 -5.18 -37.28
N ASN A 390 -3.25 -4.07 -37.70
CA ASN A 390 -4.55 -3.66 -37.14
C ASN A 390 -5.68 -4.65 -37.38
N SER A 391 -5.67 -5.35 -38.54
CA SER A 391 -6.71 -6.34 -38.84
C SER A 391 -6.60 -7.63 -38.02
N ALA A 392 -5.44 -7.91 -37.44
CA ALA A 392 -5.15 -9.08 -36.60
C ALA A 392 -5.00 -8.75 -35.10
N MET A 393 -4.91 -7.47 -34.73
CA MET A 393 -4.65 -7.01 -33.36
C MET A 393 -5.95 -6.97 -32.56
N SER A 394 -6.18 -7.99 -31.74
CA SER A 394 -7.26 -7.93 -30.74
C SER A 394 -6.77 -7.24 -29.45
N ALA A 395 -7.73 -6.74 -28.64
CA ALA A 395 -7.43 -6.20 -27.33
C ALA A 395 -6.65 -7.19 -26.43
N ASP A 396 -6.94 -8.48 -26.52
CA ASP A 396 -6.24 -9.51 -25.76
C ASP A 396 -4.78 -9.67 -26.20
N ILE A 397 -4.51 -9.68 -27.50
CA ILE A 397 -3.14 -9.74 -28.04
C ILE A 397 -2.35 -8.51 -27.59
N LEU A 398 -2.93 -7.31 -27.75
CA LEU A 398 -2.30 -6.06 -27.34
C LEU A 398 -2.01 -6.04 -25.84
N LYS A 399 -2.95 -6.50 -25.04
CA LYS A 399 -2.82 -6.64 -23.59
C LYS A 399 -1.66 -7.57 -23.20
N GLU A 400 -1.55 -8.75 -23.80
CA GLU A 400 -0.47 -9.70 -23.52
C GLU A 400 0.91 -9.14 -23.89
N LEU A 401 1.00 -8.45 -25.02
CA LEU A 401 2.23 -7.79 -25.46
C LEU A 401 2.62 -6.67 -24.47
N LEU A 402 1.72 -5.74 -24.17
CA LEU A 402 1.97 -4.65 -23.20
C LEU A 402 2.31 -5.21 -21.81
N SER A 403 1.59 -6.20 -21.34
CA SER A 403 1.85 -6.87 -20.06
C SER A 403 3.27 -7.47 -19.99
N THR A 404 3.78 -7.98 -21.11
CA THR A 404 5.15 -8.52 -21.19
C THR A 404 6.19 -7.41 -20.98
N TYR A 405 5.98 -6.24 -21.59
CA TYR A 405 6.88 -5.10 -21.41
C TYR A 405 6.75 -4.44 -20.03
N PHE A 406 5.55 -4.36 -19.46
CA PHE A 406 5.38 -3.93 -18.07
C PHE A 406 6.17 -4.84 -17.12
N LYS A 407 6.08 -6.15 -17.27
CA LYS A 407 6.85 -7.12 -16.47
C LYS A 407 8.37 -6.99 -16.66
N TYR A 408 8.80 -6.50 -17.81
CA TYR A 408 10.22 -6.29 -18.10
C TYR A 408 10.78 -5.06 -17.40
N ILE A 409 10.03 -3.96 -17.38
CA ILE A 409 10.49 -2.70 -16.81
C ILE A 409 10.20 -2.57 -15.31
N ASP A 410 9.20 -3.29 -14.79
CA ASP A 410 8.75 -3.22 -13.40
C ASP A 410 8.67 -4.63 -12.79
N GLN A 411 9.55 -4.90 -11.81
CA GLN A 411 9.58 -6.21 -11.14
C GLN A 411 8.34 -6.44 -10.27
N ASP A 412 7.84 -5.40 -9.64
CA ASP A 412 6.67 -5.49 -8.77
C ASP A 412 5.41 -5.76 -9.59
N TYR A 413 5.29 -5.19 -10.79
CA TYR A 413 4.24 -5.55 -11.75
C TYR A 413 4.24 -7.04 -12.11
N ARG A 414 5.41 -7.66 -12.20
CA ARG A 414 5.53 -9.10 -12.48
C ARG A 414 4.85 -9.97 -11.43
N ASP A 415 4.96 -9.57 -10.17
CA ASP A 415 4.40 -10.33 -9.05
C ASP A 415 2.93 -9.99 -8.77
N LEU A 416 2.43 -8.88 -9.32
CA LEU A 416 1.09 -8.36 -9.10
C LEU A 416 -0.01 -9.38 -9.44
N LYS A 417 0.09 -10.06 -10.60
CA LYS A 417 -0.87 -11.11 -11.00
C LYS A 417 -0.91 -12.28 -10.01
N LYS A 418 0.23 -12.68 -9.48
CA LYS A 418 0.33 -13.75 -8.48
C LYS A 418 -0.31 -13.36 -7.15
N ILE A 419 -0.23 -12.08 -6.80
CA ILE A 419 -0.67 -11.54 -5.52
C ILE A 419 -2.15 -11.20 -5.55
N LEU A 420 -2.58 -10.47 -6.58
CA LEU A 420 -3.99 -10.08 -6.73
C LEU A 420 -4.89 -11.24 -7.18
N GLY A 421 -4.32 -12.31 -7.75
CA GLY A 421 -5.09 -13.41 -8.34
C GLY A 421 -5.90 -12.98 -9.57
N MET A 422 -5.60 -11.80 -10.15
CA MET A 422 -6.28 -11.23 -11.32
C MET A 422 -5.26 -10.61 -12.27
N ASP A 423 -5.69 -10.35 -13.50
CA ASP A 423 -4.87 -9.63 -14.46
C ASP A 423 -4.92 -8.13 -14.12
N PRO A 424 -3.77 -7.51 -13.84
CA PRO A 424 -3.73 -6.11 -13.46
C PRO A 424 -3.91 -5.13 -14.63
N LEU A 425 -3.96 -5.60 -15.88
CA LEU A 425 -4.09 -4.79 -17.08
C LEU A 425 -5.36 -5.15 -17.85
N GLN A 426 -6.11 -4.15 -18.26
CA GLN A 426 -7.15 -4.21 -19.28
C GLN A 426 -6.80 -3.26 -20.42
N VAL A 427 -7.21 -3.61 -21.63
CA VAL A 427 -6.98 -2.78 -22.81
C VAL A 427 -8.27 -2.66 -23.61
N THR A 428 -8.61 -1.43 -23.96
CA THR A 428 -9.69 -1.13 -24.90
C THR A 428 -9.11 -0.41 -26.11
N ILE A 429 -9.37 -0.94 -27.32
CA ILE A 429 -8.94 -0.34 -28.56
C ILE A 429 -10.06 0.53 -29.10
N PHE A 430 -9.80 1.81 -29.30
CA PHE A 430 -10.70 2.75 -29.94
C PHE A 430 -10.37 2.90 -31.43
N THR A 431 -11.38 3.28 -32.20
CA THR A 431 -11.18 3.69 -33.59
C THR A 431 -10.35 4.96 -33.65
N CYS A 432 -9.45 5.04 -34.63
CA CYS A 432 -8.59 6.21 -34.81
C CYS A 432 -9.41 7.51 -34.93
N GLY A 433 -9.05 8.54 -34.17
CA GLY A 433 -9.74 9.84 -34.09
C GLY A 433 -10.81 9.93 -33.00
N THR A 434 -11.00 8.90 -32.18
CA THR A 434 -11.94 8.92 -31.05
C THR A 434 -11.54 9.96 -30.02
N PHE A 435 -10.26 10.02 -29.63
CA PHE A 435 -9.77 11.00 -28.67
C PHE A 435 -9.92 12.43 -29.18
N GLU A 436 -9.54 12.68 -30.43
CA GLU A 436 -9.72 14.01 -31.04
C GLU A 436 -11.20 14.45 -31.08
N THR A 437 -12.08 13.51 -31.38
CA THR A 437 -13.54 13.75 -31.39
C THR A 437 -14.06 14.08 -29.99
N TYR A 438 -13.60 13.33 -28.99
CA TYR A 438 -13.95 13.57 -27.59
C TYR A 438 -13.50 14.94 -27.10
N GLU A 439 -12.24 15.33 -27.38
CA GLU A 439 -11.71 16.64 -27.02
C GLU A 439 -12.48 17.79 -27.68
N LYS A 440 -12.83 17.65 -28.96
CA LYS A 440 -13.64 18.64 -29.69
C LYS A 440 -15.05 18.79 -29.11
N GLN A 441 -15.67 17.67 -28.71
CA GLN A 441 -17.04 17.69 -28.18
C GLN A 441 -17.12 18.19 -26.74
N THR A 442 -16.13 17.86 -25.92
CA THR A 442 -16.16 18.16 -24.48
C THR A 442 -15.39 19.43 -24.11
N GLY A 443 -14.54 19.92 -24.99
CA GLY A 443 -13.58 21.00 -24.69
C GLY A 443 -12.51 20.63 -23.65
N LYS A 444 -12.45 19.35 -23.26
CA LYS A 444 -11.48 18.84 -22.29
C LYS A 444 -10.34 18.17 -23.04
N LYS A 445 -9.11 18.59 -22.77
CA LYS A 445 -7.92 17.84 -23.20
C LYS A 445 -7.79 16.56 -22.38
N LEU A 446 -7.57 15.45 -23.05
CA LEU A 446 -7.21 14.20 -22.40
C LEU A 446 -5.72 14.26 -22.06
N HIS A 447 -5.41 14.25 -20.79
CA HIS A 447 -4.04 14.06 -20.33
C HIS A 447 -3.69 12.57 -20.44
N GLN A 448 -2.57 12.33 -21.08
CA GLN A 448 -2.03 10.97 -21.26
C GLN A 448 -1.54 10.41 -19.94
#